data_5a881e601552fc21fdc795db7db959ac
#
_entry.id   5a881e601552fc21fdc795db7db959ac
#
_cell.length_a   1.000
_cell.length_b   1.000
_cell.length_c   1.000
_cell.angle_alpha   90.00
_cell.angle_beta   90.00
_cell.angle_gamma   90.00
#
_symmetry.space_group_name_H-M   'P 1'
#
loop_
_entity.id
_entity.type
_entity.pdbx_description
1 polymer ?
#
loop_
_entity_poly.entity_id
_entity_poly.type
_entity_poly.pdbx_seq_one_letter_code
_entity_poly.pdbx_strand_id
1 'polypeptide(L)'
;KTIRDSGFYSSSKWIKTRDDIRKRDKMTCQKCHSFTEKYYEVDHIIELTWDNVDDWNIAYNPNNLQLLCHACHNRKTKKDKRNTERLFY
;
A
#
# COMPACT_ATOMS: atom_id res chain seq x y z
N LYS A 1 16.99 4.53 6.90
CA LYS A 1 15.88 3.67 7.34
C LYS A 1 14.65 3.87 6.51
N THR A 2 13.98 2.80 6.16
CA THR A 2 12.71 2.85 5.45
C THR A 2 11.55 2.82 6.44
N ILE A 3 10.35 3.17 5.98
CA ILE A 3 9.13 3.08 6.79
C ILE A 3 8.91 1.64 7.23
N ARG A 4 9.22 0.67 6.38
CA ARG A 4 9.15 -0.75 6.73
C ARG A 4 10.00 -1.06 7.95
N ASP A 5 11.21 -0.51 8.01
CA ASP A 5 12.15 -0.74 9.12
C ASP A 5 11.71 -0.07 10.42
N SER A 6 10.79 0.91 10.34
CA SER A 6 10.26 1.59 11.52
C SER A 6 9.29 0.75 12.34
N GLY A 7 8.82 -0.37 11.78
CA GLY A 7 7.82 -1.22 12.41
C GLY A 7 6.37 -0.82 12.10
N PHE A 8 6.17 0.15 11.23
CA PHE A 8 4.81 0.58 10.87
C PHE A 8 3.95 -0.58 10.40
N TYR A 9 4.47 -1.38 9.48
CA TYR A 9 3.71 -2.50 8.89
C TYR A 9 3.55 -3.69 9.84
N SER A 10 4.24 -3.69 10.98
CA SER A 10 4.10 -4.71 12.02
C SER A 10 3.16 -4.27 13.14
N SER A 11 2.71 -3.02 13.13
CA SER A 11 1.86 -2.50 14.19
C SER A 11 0.48 -3.14 14.17
N SER A 12 -0.13 -3.28 15.34
CA SER A 12 -1.47 -3.85 15.48
C SER A 12 -2.50 -3.01 14.72
N LYS A 13 -2.34 -1.69 14.75
CA LYS A 13 -3.24 -0.77 14.05
C LYS A 13 -3.19 -0.98 12.55
N TRP A 14 -2.01 -1.11 11.97
CA TRP A 14 -1.87 -1.36 10.54
C TRP A 14 -2.44 -2.71 10.16
N ILE A 15 -2.13 -3.76 10.94
CA ILE A 15 -2.61 -5.11 10.65
C ILE A 15 -4.14 -5.15 10.63
N LYS A 16 -4.79 -4.51 11.60
CA LYS A 16 -6.25 -4.42 11.64
C LYS A 16 -6.79 -3.66 10.43
N THR A 17 -6.20 -2.51 10.11
CA THR A 17 -6.59 -1.70 8.96
C THR A 17 -6.44 -2.49 7.66
N ARG A 18 -5.32 -3.17 7.49
CA ARG A 18 -5.04 -4.01 6.33
C ARG A 18 -6.11 -5.10 6.17
N ASP A 19 -6.44 -5.78 7.26
CA ASP A 19 -7.42 -6.87 7.22
C ASP A 19 -8.82 -6.34 6.89
N ASP A 20 -9.17 -5.16 7.39
CA ASP A 20 -10.44 -4.50 7.06
C ASP A 20 -10.53 -4.17 5.57
N ILE A 21 -9.44 -3.69 4.98
CA ILE A 21 -9.39 -3.38 3.54
C ILE A 21 -9.51 -4.66 2.70
N ARG A 22 -8.85 -5.73 3.11
CA ARG A 22 -8.97 -7.02 2.42
C ARG A 22 -10.42 -7.51 2.38
N LYS A 23 -11.13 -7.36 3.49
CA LYS A 23 -12.54 -7.73 3.56
C LYS A 23 -13.41 -6.83 2.70
N ARG A 24 -13.18 -5.51 2.78
CA ARG A 24 -13.94 -4.54 1.98
C ARG A 24 -13.80 -4.82 0.48
N ASP A 25 -12.58 -5.08 0.03
CA ASP A 25 -12.28 -5.28 -1.39
C ASP A 25 -12.45 -6.74 -1.82
N LYS A 26 -12.89 -7.62 -0.89
CA LYS A 26 -13.25 -9.03 -1.15
C LYS A 26 -12.11 -9.80 -1.82
N MET A 27 -10.88 -9.55 -1.36
CA MET A 27 -9.67 -10.19 -1.90
C MET A 27 -9.57 -10.07 -3.42
N THR A 28 -10.04 -8.95 -3.97
CA THR A 28 -10.02 -8.66 -5.41
C THR A 28 -9.13 -7.46 -5.67
N CYS A 29 -8.26 -7.56 -6.66
CA CYS A 29 -7.43 -6.43 -7.07
C CYS A 29 -8.32 -5.31 -7.59
N GLN A 30 -8.16 -4.12 -7.03
CA GLN A 30 -8.99 -2.97 -7.42
C GLN A 30 -8.56 -2.37 -8.76
N LYS A 31 -7.44 -2.81 -9.31
CA LYS A 31 -6.94 -2.30 -10.59
C LYS A 31 -7.24 -3.23 -11.75
N CYS A 32 -6.86 -4.49 -11.65
CA CYS A 32 -7.08 -5.47 -12.72
C CYS A 32 -8.26 -6.40 -12.46
N HIS A 33 -8.88 -6.30 -11.28
CA HIS A 33 -10.04 -7.07 -10.85
C HIS A 33 -9.79 -8.59 -10.75
N SER A 34 -8.53 -9.00 -10.65
CA SER A 34 -8.17 -10.39 -10.42
C SER A 34 -8.55 -10.79 -8.98
N PHE A 35 -9.10 -11.99 -8.83
CA PHE A 35 -9.41 -12.55 -7.51
C PHE A 35 -8.80 -13.95 -7.33
N THR A 36 -7.96 -14.38 -8.26
CA THR A 36 -7.36 -15.72 -8.26
C THR A 36 -5.85 -15.69 -8.04
N GLU A 37 -5.30 -14.52 -7.77
CA GLU A 37 -3.87 -14.38 -7.54
C GLU A 37 -3.48 -14.93 -6.18
N LYS A 38 -2.24 -15.36 -6.05
CA LYS A 38 -1.73 -15.93 -4.81
C LYS A 38 -1.43 -14.85 -3.77
N TYR A 39 -0.94 -13.70 -4.20
CA TYR A 39 -0.52 -12.63 -3.30
C TYR A 39 -1.23 -11.33 -3.60
N TYR A 40 -1.72 -10.70 -2.53
CA TYR A 40 -2.35 -9.40 -2.57
C TYR A 40 -1.71 -8.51 -1.54
N GLU A 41 -1.66 -7.22 -1.83
CA GLU A 41 -1.09 -6.23 -0.92
C GLU A 41 -2.03 -5.04 -0.80
N VAL A 42 -2.12 -4.48 0.40
CA VAL A 42 -2.88 -3.24 0.62
C VAL A 42 -1.96 -2.08 0.31
N ASP A 43 -2.37 -1.26 -0.64
CA ASP A 43 -1.59 -0.17 -1.19
C ASP A 43 -2.12 1.17 -0.70
N HIS A 44 -1.21 2.09 -0.41
CA HIS A 44 -1.55 3.48 -0.15
C HIS A 44 -1.62 4.22 -1.48
N ILE A 45 -2.79 4.77 -1.80
CA ILE A 45 -2.98 5.52 -3.06
C ILE A 45 -2.06 6.74 -3.06
N ILE A 46 -2.08 7.51 -1.97
CA ILE A 46 -1.03 8.50 -1.70
C ILE A 46 0.04 7.77 -0.91
N GLU A 47 1.22 7.65 -1.49
CA GLU A 47 2.31 6.87 -0.92
C GLU A 47 2.74 7.39 0.44
N LEU A 48 3.04 6.46 1.37
CA LEU A 48 3.60 6.81 2.67
C LEU A 48 5.01 7.37 2.53
N THR A 49 5.24 8.46 3.23
CA THR A 49 6.56 9.08 3.35
C THR A 49 6.83 9.35 4.83
N TRP A 50 8.06 9.70 5.17
CA TRP A 50 8.37 10.09 6.53
C TRP A 50 7.62 11.34 6.97
N ASP A 51 7.22 12.20 6.02
CA ASP A 51 6.44 13.40 6.31
C ASP A 51 4.97 13.11 6.64
N ASN A 52 4.41 12.04 6.09
CA ASN A 52 2.98 11.76 6.25
C ASN A 52 2.67 10.45 6.99
N VAL A 53 3.67 9.69 7.41
CA VAL A 53 3.44 8.39 8.07
C VAL A 53 2.66 8.53 9.38
N ASP A 54 2.76 9.67 10.06
CA ASP A 54 2.03 9.95 11.29
C ASP A 54 0.67 10.61 11.03
N ASP A 55 0.37 10.94 9.79
CA ASP A 55 -0.94 11.49 9.42
C ASP A 55 -1.91 10.33 9.20
N TRP A 56 -2.84 10.15 10.13
CA TRP A 56 -3.79 9.05 10.07
C TRP A 56 -4.73 9.13 8.87
N ASN A 57 -4.95 10.33 8.34
CA ASN A 57 -5.76 10.51 7.13
C ASN A 57 -5.04 9.99 5.87
N ILE A 58 -3.75 9.77 5.96
CA ILE A 58 -2.96 9.16 4.88
C ILE A 58 -2.68 7.70 5.20
N ALA A 59 -2.18 7.43 6.42
CA ALA A 59 -1.68 6.12 6.78
C ALA A 59 -2.78 5.07 6.99
N TYR A 60 -3.93 5.49 7.54
CA TYR A 60 -5.00 4.56 7.95
C TYR A 60 -6.37 4.90 7.35
N ASN A 61 -6.45 5.85 6.44
CA ASN A 61 -7.72 6.25 5.85
C ASN A 61 -8.15 5.21 4.80
N PRO A 62 -9.31 4.54 4.99
CA PRO A 62 -9.79 3.56 4.00
C PRO A 62 -9.91 4.11 2.59
N ASN A 63 -10.20 5.41 2.45
CA ASN A 63 -10.30 6.05 1.13
C ASN A 63 -8.94 6.22 0.45
N ASN A 64 -7.85 6.10 1.21
CA ASN A 64 -6.49 6.13 0.68
C ASN A 64 -5.88 4.74 0.54
N LEU A 65 -6.68 3.69 0.78
CA LEU A 65 -6.19 2.31 0.76
C LEU A 65 -6.96 1.50 -0.26
N GLN A 66 -6.26 0.61 -0.94
CA GLN A 66 -6.85 -0.30 -1.92
C GLN A 66 -6.08 -1.61 -1.93
N LEU A 67 -6.78 -2.70 -2.25
CA LEU A 67 -6.15 -4.00 -2.41
C LEU A 67 -5.66 -4.14 -3.85
N LEU A 68 -4.40 -4.49 -4.03
CA LEU A 68 -3.82 -4.75 -5.33
C LEU A 68 -3.20 -6.14 -5.33
N CYS A 69 -3.26 -6.83 -6.48
CA CYS A 69 -2.48 -8.04 -6.65
C CYS A 69 -0.99 -7.68 -6.71
N HIS A 70 -0.15 -8.66 -6.47
CA HIS A 70 1.30 -8.44 -6.42
C HIS A 70 1.84 -7.79 -7.71
N ALA A 71 1.35 -8.23 -8.87
CA ALA A 71 1.79 -7.67 -10.16
C ALA A 71 1.43 -6.19 -10.31
N CYS A 72 0.21 -5.83 -9.95
CA CYS A 72 -0.23 -4.43 -10.03
C CYS A 72 0.51 -3.56 -9.03
N HIS A 73 0.72 -4.05 -7.82
CA HIS A 73 1.47 -3.35 -6.79
C HIS A 73 2.92 -3.10 -7.22
N ASN A 74 3.58 -4.13 -7.76
CA ASN A 74 4.94 -3.99 -8.27
C ASN A 74 5.04 -3.01 -9.42
N ARG A 75 4.06 -3.02 -10.32
CA ARG A 75 4.03 -2.09 -11.46
C ARG A 75 3.92 -0.65 -10.98
N LYS A 76 3.07 -0.40 -10.00
CA LYS A 76 2.93 0.91 -9.38
C LYS A 76 4.22 1.35 -8.68
N THR A 77 4.82 0.46 -7.90
CA THR A 77 6.04 0.73 -7.15
C THR A 77 7.20 1.04 -8.10
N LYS A 78 7.34 0.29 -9.19
CA LYS A 78 8.38 0.53 -10.19
C LYS A 78 8.22 1.90 -10.83
N LYS A 79 7.00 2.29 -11.15
CA LYS A 79 6.71 3.60 -11.73
C LYS A 79 7.09 4.72 -10.77
N ASP A 80 6.67 4.60 -9.52
CA ASP A 80 6.98 5.59 -8.48
C ASP A 80 8.49 5.66 -8.24
N LYS A 81 9.13 4.51 -8.15
CA LYS A 81 10.57 4.40 -7.94
C LYS A 81 11.36 5.00 -9.10
N ARG A 82 10.89 4.78 -10.33
CA ARG A 82 11.52 5.35 -11.52
C ARG A 82 11.47 6.88 -11.49
N ASN A 83 10.35 7.45 -11.09
CA ASN A 83 10.21 8.89 -10.94
C ASN A 83 11.14 9.42 -9.86
N THR A 84 11.26 8.72 -8.76
CA THR A 84 12.15 9.07 -7.65
C THR A 84 13.62 9.02 -8.11
N GLU A 85 13.98 7.98 -8.85
CA GLU A 85 15.33 7.84 -9.38
C GLU A 85 15.74 8.99 -10.28
N ARG A 86 14.80 9.51 -11.07
CA ARG A 86 15.07 10.67 -11.92
C ARG A 86 15.44 11.92 -11.12
N LEU A 87 14.93 12.03 -9.90
CA LEU A 87 15.21 13.17 -9.04
C LEU A 87 16.53 13.03 -8.30
N PHE A 88 16.96 11.80 -7.99
CA PHE A 88 18.10 11.55 -7.12
C PHE A 88 19.27 10.82 -7.80
N TYR A 89 19.09 10.37 -9.00
CA TYR A 89 20.12 9.71 -9.79
C TYR A 89 20.23 10.38 -11.15
#